data_5276e9d8b1eff1b6435f83c382e50d30
#
_entry.id   5276e9d8b1eff1b6435f83c382e50d30
#
_cell.length_a   1.000
_cell.length_b   1.000
_cell.length_c   1.000
_cell.angle_alpha   90.00
_cell.angle_beta   90.00
_cell.angle_gamma   90.00
#
_symmetry.space_group_name_H-M   'P 1'
#
loop_
_entity.id
_entity.type
_entity.pdbx_description
1 polymer ?
#
loop_
_entity_poly.entity_id
_entity_poly.type
_entity_poly.pdbx_seq_one_letter_code
_entity_poly.pdbx_strand_id
1 'polypeptide(L)'
;MGRLSAAVDRRFPPRPDSGSLIPRIESALAGYVRGQVLLSLIIGVSAGVGLWVLGTLGWAEGMDQYALLFGAWVGFMELIPYLGPWLGAIPPVTYALIVDPVSAIWVTLLFLAIHQIEGHIVVPNVMGSALRLHPLLVIFGLLAGGEIYGLAGIFVALPLLAVLRALWEFAGERLELENWRGEGPVPVEVEVEPPVQEAPAPPRAN
;
A
#
# COMPACT_ATOMS: atom_id res chain seq x y z
N MET A 1 -7.75 -22.66 -13.55
CA MET A 1 -8.04 -21.20 -13.62
C MET A 1 -8.57 -20.76 -14.99
N GLY A 2 -8.14 -21.29 -16.14
CA GLY A 2 -8.56 -20.86 -17.47
C GLY A 2 -10.07 -20.94 -17.82
N ARG A 3 -10.84 -21.80 -17.16
CA ARG A 3 -12.30 -21.90 -17.43
C ARG A 3 -13.09 -20.74 -16.77
N LEU A 4 -12.63 -20.27 -15.63
CA LEU A 4 -13.27 -19.18 -14.91
C LEU A 4 -12.97 -17.84 -15.60
N SER A 5 -11.72 -17.61 -16.02
CA SER A 5 -11.35 -16.42 -16.79
C SER A 5 -12.13 -16.35 -18.11
N ALA A 6 -12.21 -17.46 -18.86
CA ALA A 6 -12.98 -17.50 -20.10
C ALA A 6 -14.48 -17.29 -19.91
N ALA A 7 -15.06 -17.66 -18.77
CA ALA A 7 -16.47 -17.41 -18.46
C ALA A 7 -16.72 -15.93 -18.10
N VAL A 8 -15.82 -15.33 -17.35
CA VAL A 8 -15.84 -13.91 -17.00
C VAL A 8 -15.63 -13.04 -18.24
N ASP A 9 -14.63 -13.35 -19.05
CA ASP A 9 -14.32 -12.61 -20.28
C ASP A 9 -15.43 -12.70 -21.34
N ARG A 10 -16.19 -13.80 -21.36
CA ARG A 10 -17.41 -13.91 -22.21
C ARG A 10 -18.53 -12.99 -21.74
N ARG A 11 -18.69 -12.81 -20.43
CA ARG A 11 -19.77 -11.98 -19.86
C ARG A 11 -19.37 -10.50 -19.82
N PHE A 12 -18.09 -10.24 -19.65
CA PHE A 12 -17.49 -8.90 -19.57
C PHE A 12 -16.27 -8.87 -20.47
N PRO A 13 -16.44 -8.72 -21.79
CA PRO A 13 -15.33 -8.74 -22.73
C PRO A 13 -14.31 -7.67 -22.39
N PRO A 14 -13.00 -8.00 -22.37
CA PRO A 14 -11.96 -7.01 -22.13
C PRO A 14 -12.01 -5.93 -23.20
N ARG A 15 -11.93 -4.65 -22.81
CA ARG A 15 -11.74 -3.57 -23.76
C ARG A 15 -10.32 -3.64 -24.34
N PRO A 16 -10.06 -3.11 -25.56
CA PRO A 16 -8.72 -3.13 -26.16
C PRO A 16 -7.61 -2.61 -25.24
N ASP A 17 -7.95 -1.64 -24.37
CA ASP A 17 -7.02 -0.97 -23.46
C ASP A 17 -7.10 -1.46 -22.01
N SER A 18 -8.01 -2.39 -21.68
CA SER A 18 -8.18 -2.91 -20.33
C SER A 18 -7.99 -4.42 -20.29
N GLY A 19 -7.04 -4.87 -19.47
CA GLY A 19 -6.81 -6.31 -19.25
C GLY A 19 -8.01 -7.03 -18.62
N SER A 20 -7.99 -8.37 -18.65
CA SER A 20 -9.04 -9.20 -18.03
C SER A 20 -9.01 -9.07 -16.50
N LEU A 21 -10.17 -9.26 -15.84
CA LEU A 21 -10.36 -9.08 -14.39
C LEU A 21 -9.51 -10.04 -13.55
N ILE A 22 -9.45 -11.30 -13.92
CA ILE A 22 -8.78 -12.34 -13.11
C ILE A 22 -7.29 -12.10 -12.96
N PRO A 23 -6.49 -11.83 -14.01
CA PRO A 23 -5.09 -11.45 -13.86
C PRO A 23 -4.87 -10.20 -13.01
N ARG A 24 -5.79 -9.24 -13.02
CA ARG A 24 -5.72 -8.06 -12.15
C ARG A 24 -5.87 -8.42 -10.67
N ILE A 25 -6.85 -9.27 -10.35
CA ILE A 25 -7.04 -9.77 -8.98
C ILE A 25 -5.82 -10.58 -8.54
N GLU A 26 -5.33 -11.49 -9.38
CA GLU A 26 -4.14 -12.28 -9.07
C GLU A 26 -2.91 -11.40 -8.84
N SER A 27 -2.69 -10.40 -9.68
CA SER A 27 -1.56 -9.47 -9.53
C SER A 27 -1.68 -8.60 -8.29
N ALA A 28 -2.89 -8.13 -7.96
CA ALA A 28 -3.15 -7.34 -6.75
C ALA A 28 -2.91 -8.15 -5.48
N LEU A 29 -3.43 -9.38 -5.42
CA LEU A 29 -3.21 -10.30 -4.30
C LEU A 29 -1.74 -10.68 -4.15
N ALA A 30 -1.10 -11.12 -5.23
CA ALA A 30 0.30 -11.52 -5.22
C ALA A 30 1.21 -10.36 -4.85
N GLY A 31 0.94 -9.17 -5.38
CA GLY A 31 1.68 -7.95 -5.05
C GLY A 31 1.54 -7.59 -3.58
N TYR A 32 0.31 -7.63 -3.04
CA TYR A 32 0.06 -7.37 -1.64
C TYR A 32 0.77 -8.38 -0.72
N VAL A 33 0.56 -9.68 -0.94
CA VAL A 33 1.14 -10.74 -0.09
C VAL A 33 2.67 -10.68 -0.12
N ARG A 34 3.27 -10.53 -1.32
CA ARG A 34 4.72 -10.41 -1.45
C ARG A 34 5.24 -9.18 -0.72
N GLY A 35 4.58 -8.04 -0.89
CA GLY A 35 4.97 -6.79 -0.22
C GLY A 35 4.87 -6.92 1.29
N GLN A 36 3.79 -7.51 1.82
CA GLN A 36 3.56 -7.68 3.25
C GLN A 36 4.57 -8.63 3.88
N VAL A 37 4.86 -9.77 3.24
CA VAL A 37 5.88 -10.71 3.74
C VAL A 37 7.27 -10.05 3.73
N LEU A 38 7.61 -9.31 2.68
CA LEU A 38 8.89 -8.62 2.60
C LEU A 38 8.99 -7.51 3.66
N LEU A 39 7.93 -6.72 3.86
CA LEU A 39 7.87 -5.71 4.91
C LEU A 39 8.07 -6.33 6.29
N SER A 40 7.29 -7.36 6.60
CA SER A 40 7.37 -8.13 7.84
C SER A 40 8.79 -8.66 8.11
N LEU A 41 9.44 -9.20 7.08
CA LEU A 41 10.82 -9.69 7.20
C LEU A 41 11.81 -8.55 7.46
N ILE A 42 11.72 -7.45 6.72
CA ILE A 42 12.61 -6.29 6.88
C ILE A 42 12.46 -5.71 8.29
N ILE A 43 11.24 -5.47 8.75
CA ILE A 43 10.98 -4.87 10.06
C ILE A 43 11.36 -5.81 11.18
N GLY A 44 11.01 -7.11 11.07
CA GLY A 44 11.39 -8.12 12.07
C GLY A 44 12.90 -8.27 12.21
N VAL A 45 13.64 -8.32 11.08
CA VAL A 45 15.11 -8.37 11.09
C VAL A 45 15.70 -7.07 11.66
N SER A 46 15.18 -5.92 11.26
CA SER A 46 15.64 -4.62 11.77
C SER A 46 15.46 -4.52 13.30
N ALA A 47 14.30 -4.94 13.81
CA ALA A 47 14.02 -4.98 15.23
C ALA A 47 14.96 -5.95 15.96
N GLY A 48 15.12 -7.18 15.46
CA GLY A 48 16.02 -8.17 16.03
C GLY A 48 17.48 -7.67 16.09
N VAL A 49 17.99 -7.16 14.98
CA VAL A 49 19.36 -6.60 14.92
C VAL A 49 19.50 -5.40 15.85
N GLY A 50 18.54 -4.48 15.84
CA GLY A 50 18.56 -3.31 16.72
C GLY A 50 18.57 -3.68 18.21
N LEU A 51 17.72 -4.61 18.63
CA LEU A 51 17.69 -5.12 20.01
C LEU A 51 19.00 -5.83 20.40
N TRP A 52 19.53 -6.64 19.48
CA TRP A 52 20.82 -7.29 19.69
C TRP A 52 21.96 -6.27 19.88
N VAL A 53 22.01 -5.24 19.05
CA VAL A 53 22.98 -4.15 19.17
C VAL A 53 22.83 -3.41 20.49
N LEU A 54 21.61 -3.03 20.88
CA LEU A 54 21.37 -2.34 22.16
C LEU A 54 21.80 -3.19 23.36
N GLY A 55 21.53 -4.51 23.33
CA GLY A 55 21.93 -5.43 24.36
C GLY A 55 23.44 -5.58 24.46
N THR A 56 24.14 -5.81 23.33
CA THR A 56 25.60 -5.96 23.30
C THR A 56 26.37 -4.68 23.68
N LEU A 57 25.78 -3.50 23.42
CA LEU A 57 26.34 -2.22 23.87
C LEU A 57 26.08 -1.94 25.37
N GLY A 58 25.28 -2.77 26.04
CA GLY A 58 24.91 -2.56 27.44
C GLY A 58 23.87 -1.43 27.64
N TRP A 59 23.20 -0.97 26.58
CA TRP A 59 22.17 0.08 26.65
C TRP A 59 20.78 -0.50 26.96
N ALA A 60 20.59 -1.80 26.70
CA ALA A 60 19.36 -2.51 27.01
C ALA A 60 19.68 -3.91 27.51
N GLU A 61 19.68 -4.08 28.84
CA GLU A 61 20.08 -5.30 29.50
C GLU A 61 19.24 -6.51 29.08
N GLY A 62 19.91 -7.62 28.72
CA GLY A 62 19.28 -8.90 28.35
C GLY A 62 18.63 -8.90 26.94
N MET A 63 18.62 -7.79 26.19
CA MET A 63 18.00 -7.74 24.87
C MET A 63 18.75 -8.55 23.82
N ASP A 64 20.06 -8.72 23.94
CA ASP A 64 20.88 -9.55 23.06
C ASP A 64 20.46 -11.02 23.08
N GLN A 65 20.07 -11.54 24.25
CA GLN A 65 19.64 -12.93 24.43
C GLN A 65 18.28 -13.20 23.77
N TYR A 66 17.38 -12.22 23.81
CA TYR A 66 16.01 -12.34 23.29
C TYR A 66 15.79 -11.65 21.94
N ALA A 67 16.84 -11.11 21.34
CA ALA A 67 16.78 -10.34 20.10
C ALA A 67 16.10 -11.10 18.96
N LEU A 68 16.44 -12.38 18.78
CA LEU A 68 15.83 -13.24 17.75
C LEU A 68 14.33 -13.48 18.04
N LEU A 69 13.99 -13.75 19.29
CA LEU A 69 12.60 -13.99 19.71
C LEU A 69 11.74 -12.74 19.47
N PHE A 70 12.20 -11.59 19.95
CA PHE A 70 11.49 -10.34 19.77
C PHE A 70 11.46 -9.88 18.32
N GLY A 71 12.54 -10.06 17.56
CA GLY A 71 12.56 -9.77 16.13
C GLY A 71 11.57 -10.63 15.35
N ALA A 72 11.50 -11.94 15.64
CA ALA A 72 10.51 -12.84 15.05
C ALA A 72 9.07 -12.44 15.43
N TRP A 73 8.85 -12.08 16.69
CA TRP A 73 7.56 -11.57 17.16
C TRP A 73 7.13 -10.30 16.41
N VAL A 74 8.03 -9.31 16.32
CA VAL A 74 7.78 -8.06 15.60
C VAL A 74 7.44 -8.36 14.16
N GLY A 75 8.25 -9.18 13.47
CA GLY A 75 7.98 -9.56 12.08
C GLY A 75 6.64 -10.28 11.92
N PHE A 76 6.26 -11.14 12.87
CA PHE A 76 4.97 -11.82 12.84
C PHE A 76 3.80 -10.84 13.04
N MET A 77 3.90 -9.92 14.00
CA MET A 77 2.87 -8.89 14.23
C MET A 77 2.75 -7.93 13.06
N GLU A 78 3.85 -7.66 12.35
CA GLU A 78 3.88 -6.80 11.16
C GLU A 78 3.02 -7.32 10.00
N LEU A 79 2.62 -8.59 10.02
CA LEU A 79 1.64 -9.11 9.07
C LEU A 79 0.27 -8.44 9.20
N ILE A 80 -0.01 -7.76 10.31
CA ILE A 80 -1.23 -6.97 10.55
C ILE A 80 -0.92 -5.49 10.34
N PRO A 81 -1.21 -4.92 9.17
CA PRO A 81 -0.89 -3.52 8.89
C PRO A 81 -1.52 -2.56 9.90
N TYR A 82 -0.85 -1.47 10.19
CA TYR A 82 -1.19 -0.43 11.17
C TYR A 82 -1.19 -0.88 12.64
N LEU A 83 -1.61 -2.10 12.95
CA LEU A 83 -1.61 -2.64 14.31
C LEU A 83 -0.29 -3.35 14.64
N GLY A 84 0.34 -3.94 13.64
CA GLY A 84 1.58 -4.70 13.76
C GLY A 84 2.70 -3.96 14.48
N PRO A 85 3.05 -2.74 14.06
CA PRO A 85 4.09 -1.96 14.71
C PRO A 85 3.87 -1.77 16.21
N TRP A 86 2.64 -1.47 16.62
CA TRP A 86 2.30 -1.27 18.02
C TRP A 86 2.32 -2.56 18.80
N LEU A 87 1.67 -3.61 18.30
CA LEU A 87 1.62 -4.93 18.93
C LEU A 87 3.01 -5.58 18.99
N GLY A 88 3.82 -5.35 17.97
CA GLY A 88 5.20 -5.83 17.90
C GLY A 88 6.10 -5.23 18.98
N ALA A 89 5.95 -3.93 19.25
CA ALA A 89 6.76 -3.22 20.22
C ALA A 89 6.42 -3.55 21.70
N ILE A 90 5.18 -3.95 22.00
CA ILE A 90 4.72 -4.19 23.38
C ILE A 90 5.61 -5.16 24.15
N PRO A 91 5.88 -6.42 23.72
CA PRO A 91 6.67 -7.36 24.50
C PRO A 91 8.10 -6.90 24.77
N PRO A 92 8.90 -6.44 23.77
CA PRO A 92 10.27 -6.02 24.02
C PRO A 92 10.35 -4.77 24.90
N VAL A 93 9.45 -3.79 24.74
CA VAL A 93 9.40 -2.59 25.59
C VAL A 93 8.99 -2.96 27.01
N THR A 94 7.99 -3.84 27.17
CA THR A 94 7.54 -4.30 28.50
C THR A 94 8.65 -5.10 29.22
N TYR A 95 9.34 -5.98 28.51
CA TYR A 95 10.47 -6.70 29.05
C TYR A 95 11.56 -5.75 29.52
N ALA A 96 11.96 -4.79 28.69
CA ALA A 96 12.97 -3.79 29.06
C ALA A 96 12.55 -2.99 30.30
N LEU A 97 11.29 -2.58 30.38
CA LEU A 97 10.76 -1.81 31.51
C LEU A 97 10.81 -2.59 32.83
N ILE A 98 10.61 -3.93 32.78
CA ILE A 98 10.67 -4.80 33.98
C ILE A 98 12.10 -5.02 34.42
N VAL A 99 13.04 -5.20 33.49
CA VAL A 99 14.45 -5.48 33.78
C VAL A 99 15.16 -4.21 34.23
N ASP A 100 15.08 -3.16 33.48
CA ASP A 100 15.65 -1.84 33.78
C ASP A 100 14.88 -0.71 33.07
N PRO A 101 14.31 0.25 33.81
CA PRO A 101 13.56 1.36 33.20
C PRO A 101 14.36 2.23 32.22
N VAL A 102 15.69 2.31 32.37
CA VAL A 102 16.55 3.07 31.45
C VAL A 102 16.68 2.32 30.13
N SER A 103 16.80 1.00 30.17
CA SER A 103 16.77 0.14 28.99
C SER A 103 15.47 0.32 28.17
N ALA A 104 14.33 0.50 28.82
CA ALA A 104 13.05 0.74 28.16
C ALA A 104 13.05 2.03 27.32
N ILE A 105 13.78 3.07 27.73
CA ILE A 105 13.92 4.31 26.94
C ILE A 105 14.62 4.02 25.62
N TRP A 106 15.75 3.29 25.65
CA TRP A 106 16.51 2.95 24.46
C TRP A 106 15.74 2.04 23.51
N VAL A 107 15.05 1.04 24.04
CA VAL A 107 14.21 0.14 23.25
C VAL A 107 13.05 0.91 22.61
N THR A 108 12.40 1.80 23.36
CA THR A 108 11.33 2.65 22.80
C THR A 108 11.85 3.56 21.67
N LEU A 109 13.00 4.21 21.87
CA LEU A 109 13.64 5.04 20.83
C LEU A 109 13.99 4.22 19.59
N LEU A 110 14.48 3.00 19.75
CA LEU A 110 14.73 2.09 18.64
C LEU A 110 13.45 1.82 17.83
N PHE A 111 12.34 1.46 18.50
CA PHE A 111 11.07 1.22 17.81
C PHE A 111 10.52 2.46 17.16
N LEU A 112 10.63 3.63 17.77
CA LEU A 112 10.25 4.90 17.15
C LEU A 112 11.07 5.16 15.88
N ALA A 113 12.38 4.92 15.91
CA ALA A 113 13.23 5.06 14.73
C ALA A 113 12.86 4.07 13.61
N ILE A 114 12.64 2.79 13.98
CA ILE A 114 12.21 1.76 13.02
C ILE A 114 10.88 2.17 12.36
N HIS A 115 9.87 2.58 13.14
CA HIS A 115 8.56 2.98 12.60
C HIS A 115 8.64 4.23 11.72
N GLN A 116 9.53 5.18 12.03
CA GLN A 116 9.74 6.34 11.17
C GLN A 116 10.37 5.94 9.82
N ILE A 117 11.37 5.06 9.85
CA ILE A 117 11.98 4.52 8.64
C ILE A 117 10.97 3.68 7.85
N GLU A 118 10.21 2.85 8.52
CA GLU A 118 9.14 2.05 7.93
C GLU A 118 8.15 2.92 7.15
N GLY A 119 7.53 3.90 7.81
CA GLY A 119 6.48 4.71 7.21
C GLY A 119 6.98 5.60 6.06
N HIS A 120 8.20 6.12 6.12
CA HIS A 120 8.73 7.07 5.16
C HIS A 120 9.57 6.43 4.04
N ILE A 121 10.19 5.29 4.30
CA ILE A 121 11.12 4.66 3.37
C ILE A 121 10.67 3.26 2.96
N VAL A 122 10.42 2.37 3.92
CA VAL A 122 10.20 0.95 3.62
C VAL A 122 8.84 0.73 2.96
N VAL A 123 7.77 1.25 3.55
CA VAL A 123 6.41 1.08 3.00
C VAL A 123 6.27 1.64 1.58
N PRO A 124 6.69 2.88 1.25
CA PRO A 124 6.62 3.40 -0.11
C PRO A 124 7.39 2.55 -1.12
N ASN A 125 8.58 2.05 -0.74
CA ASN A 125 9.43 1.28 -1.64
C ASN A 125 8.97 -0.17 -1.81
N VAL A 126 8.44 -0.81 -0.76
CA VAL A 126 8.05 -2.22 -0.76
C VAL A 126 6.62 -2.40 -1.26
N MET A 127 5.69 -1.60 -0.75
CA MET A 127 4.26 -1.72 -1.06
C MET A 127 3.84 -0.93 -2.31
N GLY A 128 4.54 0.15 -2.65
CA GLY A 128 4.32 0.94 -3.86
C GLY A 128 2.86 1.26 -4.11
N SER A 129 2.34 0.78 -5.25
CA SER A 129 0.94 0.99 -5.64
C SER A 129 -0.05 0.01 -4.98
N ALA A 130 0.42 -1.05 -4.32
CA ALA A 130 -0.45 -2.08 -3.77
C ALA A 130 -1.35 -1.56 -2.62
N LEU A 131 -0.87 -0.56 -1.86
CA LEU A 131 -1.58 0.06 -0.73
C LEU A 131 -2.22 1.43 -1.04
N ARG A 132 -2.57 1.72 -2.30
CA ARG A 132 -3.32 2.96 -2.61
C ARG A 132 -4.77 2.91 -2.12
N LEU A 133 -4.99 2.35 -0.93
CA LEU A 133 -6.28 2.37 -0.24
C LEU A 133 -6.34 3.56 0.72
N HIS A 134 -7.52 4.17 0.83
CA HIS A 134 -7.70 5.21 1.84
C HIS A 134 -7.54 4.60 3.24
N PRO A 135 -6.77 5.20 4.16
CA PRO A 135 -6.52 4.64 5.49
C PRO A 135 -7.79 4.24 6.26
N LEU A 136 -8.86 5.03 6.12
CA LEU A 136 -10.15 4.71 6.75
C LEU A 136 -10.74 3.38 6.26
N LEU A 137 -10.60 3.04 4.96
CA LEU A 137 -11.07 1.75 4.43
C LEU A 137 -10.30 0.59 5.04
N VAL A 138 -9.00 0.78 5.25
CA VAL A 138 -8.15 -0.24 5.89
C VAL A 138 -8.57 -0.45 7.33
N ILE A 139 -8.71 0.62 8.11
CA ILE A 139 -9.15 0.54 9.51
C ILE A 139 -10.54 -0.10 9.60
N PHE A 140 -11.46 0.32 8.74
CA PHE A 140 -12.81 -0.24 8.71
C PHE A 140 -12.81 -1.73 8.33
N GLY A 141 -12.00 -2.11 7.35
CA GLY A 141 -11.82 -3.51 6.95
C GLY A 141 -11.25 -4.39 8.06
N LEU A 142 -10.24 -3.88 8.78
CA LEU A 142 -9.66 -4.59 9.93
C LEU A 142 -10.67 -4.76 11.07
N LEU A 143 -11.43 -3.72 11.41
CA LEU A 143 -12.47 -3.78 12.44
C LEU A 143 -13.60 -4.75 12.03
N ALA A 144 -14.11 -4.63 10.81
CA ALA A 144 -15.15 -5.51 10.31
C ALA A 144 -14.67 -6.97 10.21
N GLY A 145 -13.47 -7.19 9.70
CA GLY A 145 -12.86 -8.52 9.65
C GLY A 145 -12.68 -9.12 11.04
N GLY A 146 -12.20 -8.30 11.98
CA GLY A 146 -12.03 -8.70 13.37
C GLY A 146 -13.34 -9.07 14.07
N GLU A 147 -14.41 -8.32 13.81
CA GLU A 147 -15.74 -8.59 14.38
C GLU A 147 -16.35 -9.89 13.82
N ILE A 148 -16.18 -10.16 12.52
CA ILE A 148 -16.81 -11.30 11.85
C ILE A 148 -16.06 -12.61 12.12
N TYR A 149 -14.73 -12.60 12.04
CA TYR A 149 -13.90 -13.80 12.09
C TYR A 149 -12.71 -13.71 13.07
N GLY A 150 -12.70 -12.72 13.97
CA GLY A 150 -11.62 -12.52 14.93
C GLY A 150 -10.28 -12.27 14.24
N LEU A 151 -9.20 -12.82 14.79
CA LEU A 151 -7.84 -12.68 14.26
C LEU A 151 -7.71 -13.10 12.78
N ALA A 152 -8.35 -14.20 12.40
CA ALA A 152 -8.32 -14.66 11.00
C ALA A 152 -8.93 -13.61 10.06
N GLY A 153 -10.02 -12.94 10.49
CA GLY A 153 -10.65 -11.87 9.72
C GLY A 153 -9.75 -10.65 9.55
N ILE A 154 -8.97 -10.29 10.58
CA ILE A 154 -7.99 -9.20 10.50
C ILE A 154 -6.93 -9.51 9.42
N PHE A 155 -6.38 -10.71 9.41
CA PHE A 155 -5.37 -11.10 8.40
C PHE A 155 -5.92 -11.13 6.97
N VAL A 156 -7.18 -11.54 6.79
CA VAL A 156 -7.81 -11.65 5.48
C VAL A 156 -8.39 -10.31 4.99
N ALA A 157 -8.63 -9.36 5.88
CA ALA A 157 -9.27 -8.09 5.56
C ALA A 157 -8.56 -7.32 4.44
N LEU A 158 -7.23 -7.19 4.49
CA LEU A 158 -6.49 -6.44 3.48
C LEU A 158 -6.36 -7.14 2.12
N PRO A 159 -6.07 -8.44 2.04
CA PRO A 159 -6.22 -9.17 0.79
C PRO A 159 -7.59 -8.99 0.16
N LEU A 160 -8.66 -9.05 0.97
CA LEU A 160 -10.02 -8.82 0.49
C LEU A 160 -10.23 -7.40 -0.03
N LEU A 161 -9.73 -6.39 0.68
CA LEU A 161 -9.78 -5.00 0.23
C LEU A 161 -9.00 -4.77 -1.07
N ALA A 162 -7.86 -5.44 -1.26
CA ALA A 162 -7.11 -5.40 -2.50
C ALA A 162 -7.91 -5.98 -3.69
N VAL A 163 -8.64 -7.07 -3.46
CA VAL A 163 -9.57 -7.64 -4.44
C VAL A 163 -10.73 -6.69 -4.74
N LEU A 164 -11.38 -6.16 -3.70
CA LEU A 164 -12.50 -5.21 -3.85
C LEU A 164 -12.07 -3.97 -4.62
N ARG A 165 -10.87 -3.48 -4.38
CA ARG A 165 -10.29 -2.37 -5.14
C ARG A 165 -10.11 -2.73 -6.62
N ALA A 166 -9.50 -3.90 -6.92
CA ALA A 166 -9.32 -4.35 -8.29
C ALA A 166 -10.66 -4.51 -9.03
N LEU A 167 -11.70 -4.98 -8.33
CA LEU A 167 -13.07 -5.04 -8.84
C LEU A 167 -13.65 -3.65 -9.10
N TRP A 168 -13.44 -2.71 -8.18
CA TRP A 168 -13.92 -1.34 -8.32
C TRP A 168 -13.27 -0.60 -9.49
N GLU A 169 -11.94 -0.71 -9.63
CA GLU A 169 -11.20 -0.14 -10.76
C GLU A 169 -11.68 -0.73 -12.08
N PHE A 170 -11.87 -2.05 -12.13
CA PHE A 170 -12.39 -2.74 -13.30
C PHE A 170 -13.83 -2.31 -13.65
N ALA A 171 -14.70 -2.13 -12.65
CA ALA A 171 -16.06 -1.64 -12.86
C ALA A 171 -16.06 -0.16 -13.29
N GLY A 172 -15.24 0.67 -12.66
CA GLY A 172 -15.14 2.10 -12.97
C GLY A 172 -14.68 2.36 -14.40
N GLU A 173 -13.75 1.56 -14.94
CA GLU A 173 -13.33 1.65 -16.34
C GLU A 173 -14.44 1.30 -17.34
N ARG A 174 -15.51 0.64 -16.91
CA ARG A 174 -16.62 0.18 -17.77
C ARG A 174 -17.89 0.99 -17.62
N LEU A 175 -18.02 1.73 -16.52
CA LEU A 175 -19.09 2.67 -16.31
C LEU A 175 -18.70 3.98 -17.05
N GLU A 176 -19.02 4.08 -18.32
CA GLU A 176 -19.11 5.39 -18.98
C GLU A 176 -20.30 6.10 -18.30
N LEU A 177 -19.98 7.03 -17.40
CA LEU A 177 -20.99 7.99 -16.95
C LEU A 177 -21.37 8.81 -18.17
N GLU A 178 -22.51 8.48 -18.76
CA GLU A 178 -23.14 9.29 -19.78
C GLU A 178 -23.22 10.72 -19.24
N ASN A 179 -22.67 11.66 -19.99
CA ASN A 179 -22.58 13.03 -19.52
C ASN A 179 -24.01 13.51 -19.28
N TRP A 180 -24.41 13.60 -18.03
CA TRP A 180 -25.76 13.98 -17.59
C TRP A 180 -26.26 15.28 -18.25
N ARG A 181 -25.37 16.09 -18.83
CA ARG A 181 -25.69 17.34 -19.53
C ARG A 181 -26.13 17.17 -20.98
N GLY A 182 -26.11 15.97 -21.57
CA GLY A 182 -26.54 15.76 -22.94
C GLY A 182 -25.76 16.56 -24.01
N GLU A 183 -24.70 17.22 -23.60
CA GLU A 183 -23.81 17.93 -24.50
C GLU A 183 -22.78 16.91 -25.00
N GLY A 184 -23.00 16.37 -26.20
CA GLY A 184 -21.96 15.72 -26.97
C GLY A 184 -20.73 16.64 -27.08
N PRO A 185 -19.56 16.09 -27.45
CA PRO A 185 -18.36 16.91 -27.61
C PRO A 185 -18.71 18.10 -28.45
N VAL A 186 -18.66 19.31 -27.89
CA VAL A 186 -18.84 20.54 -28.62
C VAL A 186 -17.79 20.50 -29.73
N PRO A 187 -18.19 20.46 -31.03
CA PRO A 187 -17.21 20.55 -32.07
C PRO A 187 -16.51 21.89 -31.88
N VAL A 188 -15.25 21.86 -31.52
CA VAL A 188 -14.42 23.06 -31.54
C VAL A 188 -14.26 23.37 -33.02
N GLU A 189 -15.17 24.18 -33.53
CA GLU A 189 -15.01 24.79 -34.83
C GLU A 189 -13.79 25.70 -34.70
N VAL A 190 -12.64 25.18 -35.11
CA VAL A 190 -11.42 25.97 -35.21
C VAL A 190 -11.69 26.91 -36.37
N GLU A 191 -12.16 28.12 -36.05
CA GLU A 191 -12.24 29.23 -36.98
C GLU A 191 -10.81 29.49 -37.45
N VAL A 192 -10.48 28.90 -38.60
CA VAL A 192 -9.20 29.14 -39.28
C VAL A 192 -9.26 30.58 -39.76
N GLU A 193 -8.65 31.49 -39.07
CA GLU A 193 -8.46 32.86 -39.46
C GLU A 193 -7.87 32.87 -40.89
N PRO A 194 -8.51 33.49 -41.89
CA PRO A 194 -7.98 33.49 -43.24
C PRO A 194 -6.59 34.15 -43.26
N PRO A 195 -5.66 33.62 -44.06
CA PRO A 195 -4.31 34.18 -44.13
C PRO A 195 -4.35 35.67 -44.36
N VAL A 196 -3.65 36.41 -43.50
CA VAL A 196 -3.50 37.86 -43.64
C VAL A 196 -2.99 38.14 -45.01
N GLN A 197 -3.84 38.80 -45.85
CA GLN A 197 -3.42 39.29 -47.15
C GLN A 197 -2.31 40.32 -46.94
N GLU A 198 -1.10 39.98 -47.38
CA GLU A 198 0.01 40.94 -47.42
C GLU A 198 -0.41 42.14 -48.24
N ALA A 199 -0.38 43.31 -47.62
CA ALA A 199 -0.63 44.56 -48.30
C ALA A 199 0.39 44.75 -49.46
N PRO A 200 -0.05 45.20 -50.66
CA PRO A 200 0.83 45.39 -51.80
C PRO A 200 1.95 46.40 -51.45
N ALA A 201 3.17 46.03 -51.76
CA ALA A 201 4.36 46.84 -51.49
C ALA A 201 4.20 48.25 -52.20
N PRO A 202 4.57 49.36 -51.54
CA PRO A 202 4.49 50.70 -52.12
C PRO A 202 5.39 50.78 -53.30
N PRO A 203 4.95 51.58 -54.33
CA PRO A 203 5.70 51.75 -55.57
C PRO A 203 7.04 52.42 -55.29
N ARG A 204 8.09 51.88 -55.92
CA ARG A 204 9.44 52.46 -55.85
C ARG A 204 9.45 53.80 -56.54
N ALA A 205 9.79 54.87 -55.82
CA ALA A 205 10.07 56.16 -56.40
C ALA A 205 11.35 56.12 -57.25
N ASN A 206 11.19 56.56 -58.53
CA ASN A 206 12.32 56.82 -59.37
C ASN A 206 13.02 58.12 -59.01
#